data_f072bad521a01a6715a85dd574a8be4d
#
_entry.id   f072bad521a01a6715a85dd574a8be4d
#
_cell.length_a   1.000
_cell.length_b   1.000
_cell.length_c   1.000
_cell.angle_alpha   90.00
_cell.angle_beta   90.00
_cell.angle_gamma   90.00
#
_symmetry.space_group_name_H-M   'P 1'
#
loop_
_entity.id
_entity.type
_entity.pdbx_description
1 polymer ?
#
loop_
_entity_poly.entity_id
_entity_poly.type
_entity_poly.pdbx_seq_one_letter_code
_entity_poly.pdbx_strand_id
1 'polypeptide(L)'
;MDRPIVVVLPAAGVGSRMQADKPKQYLALLGKTLLEHTLDIMLTHTAISKIILVVSKDDRYIANLSLSPKIQLVERGETRAESVLNGLNAICDKNAWVLVHDAARPCLQHTDIDKLLAIDDEQGAILAIPVTDTIKRSDNQQRIVVTEDRSLLWQAQTPQFFQVECLKKALSTALQQGLQITDEASAMEHAGFRPHLVAGRSDNLKVTRPEDLALAEFYLTRNKL
;
A
#
# COMPACT_ATOMS: atom_id res chain seq x y z
N MET A 1 -10.00 -17.76 -15.78
CA MET A 1 -10.93 -17.86 -14.63
C MET A 1 -11.01 -16.49 -14.00
N ASP A 2 -12.23 -16.00 -13.73
CA ASP A 2 -12.40 -14.71 -13.08
C ASP A 2 -11.94 -14.84 -11.61
N ARG A 3 -10.74 -14.31 -11.29
CA ARG A 3 -10.21 -14.31 -9.92
C ARG A 3 -10.78 -13.09 -9.17
N PRO A 4 -11.48 -13.26 -8.05
CA PRO A 4 -11.95 -12.12 -7.29
C PRO A 4 -10.80 -11.27 -6.78
N ILE A 5 -10.87 -9.94 -7.01
CA ILE A 5 -9.88 -8.98 -6.55
C ILE A 5 -10.41 -8.25 -5.33
N VAL A 6 -9.70 -8.36 -4.22
CA VAL A 6 -9.99 -7.67 -2.97
C VAL A 6 -8.87 -6.69 -2.66
N VAL A 7 -9.19 -5.54 -2.11
CA VAL A 7 -8.19 -4.58 -1.62
C VAL A 7 -8.08 -4.69 -0.11
N VAL A 8 -6.86 -4.71 0.43
CA VAL A 8 -6.59 -4.48 1.86
C VAL A 8 -5.89 -3.13 1.99
N LEU A 9 -6.50 -2.23 2.77
CA LEU A 9 -6.05 -0.86 2.94
C LEU A 9 -5.76 -0.59 4.43
N PRO A 10 -4.51 -0.74 4.90
CA PRO A 10 -4.15 -0.39 6.27
C PRO A 10 -4.20 1.13 6.46
N ALA A 11 -5.12 1.61 7.30
CA ALA A 11 -5.40 3.02 7.55
C ALA A 11 -5.28 3.41 9.04
N ALA A 12 -4.69 2.55 9.88
CA ALA A 12 -4.59 2.78 11.33
C ALA A 12 -3.31 3.51 11.78
N GLY A 13 -2.48 3.99 10.86
CA GLY A 13 -1.24 4.69 11.18
C GLY A 13 -1.49 6.09 11.75
N VAL A 14 -0.79 6.44 12.83
CA VAL A 14 -0.90 7.77 13.47
C VAL A 14 -0.19 8.89 12.72
N GLY A 15 0.73 8.56 11.80
CA GLY A 15 1.39 9.55 10.92
C GLY A 15 2.26 10.58 11.66
N SER A 16 3.01 10.17 12.69
CA SER A 16 3.79 11.04 13.59
C SER A 16 4.70 12.07 12.88
N ARG A 17 5.18 11.75 11.69
CA ARG A 17 6.02 12.64 10.86
C ARG A 17 5.28 13.85 10.26
N MET A 18 3.94 13.82 10.25
CA MET A 18 3.12 14.91 9.69
C MET A 18 2.95 16.08 10.65
N GLN A 19 3.25 15.90 11.94
CA GLN A 19 3.08 16.94 13.00
C GLN A 19 1.66 17.57 12.98
N ALA A 20 0.65 16.79 12.60
CA ALA A 20 -0.72 17.24 12.49
C ALA A 20 -1.53 16.82 13.74
N ASP A 21 -2.63 17.51 14.00
CA ASP A 21 -3.57 17.28 15.11
C ASP A 21 -4.44 16.01 14.93
N LYS A 22 -4.40 15.42 13.75
CA LYS A 22 -5.16 14.21 13.38
C LYS A 22 -4.33 13.24 12.54
N PRO A 23 -4.72 11.95 12.47
CA PRO A 23 -4.01 10.98 11.63
C PRO A 23 -3.99 11.42 10.17
N LYS A 24 -2.82 11.25 9.52
CA LYS A 24 -2.55 11.81 8.19
C LYS A 24 -3.56 11.42 7.11
N GLN A 25 -4.13 10.22 7.19
CA GLN A 25 -5.13 9.73 6.23
C GLN A 25 -6.43 10.56 6.24
N TYR A 26 -6.67 11.33 7.30
CA TYR A 26 -7.82 12.24 7.43
C TYR A 26 -7.48 13.72 7.15
N LEU A 27 -6.26 14.01 6.71
CA LEU A 27 -5.90 15.36 6.26
C LEU A 27 -6.67 15.71 4.99
N ALA A 28 -7.17 16.94 4.95
CA ALA A 28 -7.94 17.44 3.81
C ALA A 28 -7.01 17.73 2.61
N LEU A 29 -7.47 17.32 1.43
CA LEU A 29 -6.84 17.55 0.16
C LEU A 29 -7.92 17.73 -0.91
N LEU A 30 -8.01 18.89 -1.55
CA LEU A 30 -9.01 19.17 -2.61
C LEU A 30 -10.46 18.82 -2.21
N GLY A 31 -10.86 19.17 -0.99
CA GLY A 31 -12.24 18.98 -0.50
C GLY A 31 -12.58 17.57 0.01
N LYS A 32 -11.63 16.61 -0.05
CA LYS A 32 -11.75 15.25 0.49
C LYS A 32 -10.56 14.94 1.41
N THR A 33 -10.64 13.86 2.17
CA THR A 33 -9.48 13.36 2.92
C THR A 33 -8.54 12.56 1.99
N LEU A 34 -7.27 12.39 2.38
CA LEU A 34 -6.34 11.50 1.67
C LEU A 34 -6.91 10.09 1.50
N LEU A 35 -7.58 9.59 2.55
CA LEU A 35 -8.22 8.27 2.53
C LEU A 35 -9.34 8.19 1.49
N GLU A 36 -10.21 9.22 1.42
CA GLU A 36 -11.30 9.25 0.44
C GLU A 36 -10.78 9.25 -0.99
N HIS A 37 -9.71 10.02 -1.29
CA HIS A 37 -9.08 9.97 -2.62
C HIS A 37 -8.58 8.56 -2.96
N THR A 38 -7.93 7.89 -2.00
CA THR A 38 -7.43 6.52 -2.20
C THR A 38 -8.59 5.52 -2.37
N LEU A 39 -9.65 5.66 -1.58
CA LEU A 39 -10.84 4.81 -1.67
C LEU A 39 -11.58 5.00 -3.00
N ASP A 40 -11.71 6.24 -3.49
CA ASP A 40 -12.40 6.54 -4.75
C ASP A 40 -11.78 5.80 -5.94
N ILE A 41 -10.45 5.79 -6.04
CA ILE A 41 -9.75 5.07 -7.11
C ILE A 41 -10.04 3.56 -7.05
N MET A 42 -10.03 2.98 -5.84
CA MET A 42 -10.31 1.57 -5.66
C MET A 42 -11.77 1.22 -5.91
N LEU A 43 -12.70 2.07 -5.46
CA LEU A 43 -14.14 1.85 -5.61
C LEU A 43 -14.63 1.97 -7.07
N THR A 44 -13.97 2.82 -7.85
CA THR A 44 -14.32 3.06 -9.26
C THR A 44 -13.69 2.07 -10.23
N HIS A 45 -12.74 1.26 -9.78
CA HIS A 45 -12.13 0.23 -10.61
C HIS A 45 -13.03 -1.01 -10.71
N THR A 46 -13.41 -1.40 -11.93
CA THR A 46 -14.42 -2.43 -12.19
C THR A 46 -14.04 -3.84 -11.70
N ALA A 47 -12.76 -4.17 -11.72
CA ALA A 47 -12.26 -5.48 -11.29
C ALA A 47 -12.27 -5.65 -9.76
N ILE A 48 -12.35 -4.55 -8.98
CA ILE A 48 -12.30 -4.62 -7.52
C ILE A 48 -13.70 -4.93 -6.98
N SER A 49 -13.82 -6.09 -6.33
CA SER A 49 -15.08 -6.59 -5.78
C SER A 49 -15.36 -6.07 -4.37
N LYS A 50 -14.30 -5.88 -3.55
CA LYS A 50 -14.42 -5.53 -2.13
C LYS A 50 -13.18 -4.81 -1.63
N ILE A 51 -13.35 -3.96 -0.61
CA ILE A 51 -12.26 -3.29 0.10
C ILE A 51 -12.34 -3.66 1.58
N ILE A 52 -11.25 -4.14 2.13
CA ILE A 52 -11.06 -4.34 3.58
C ILE A 52 -10.25 -3.15 4.08
N LEU A 53 -10.90 -2.26 4.80
CA LEU A 53 -10.29 -1.08 5.39
C LEU A 53 -9.92 -1.38 6.85
N VAL A 54 -8.60 -1.40 7.12
CA VAL A 54 -8.10 -1.74 8.44
C VAL A 54 -7.86 -0.46 9.25
N VAL A 55 -8.61 -0.29 10.33
CA VAL A 55 -8.64 0.93 11.15
C VAL A 55 -8.37 0.64 12.62
N SER A 56 -8.07 1.67 13.41
CA SER A 56 -8.01 1.52 14.87
C SER A 56 -9.41 1.32 15.44
N LYS A 57 -9.53 0.53 16.52
CA LYS A 57 -10.81 0.36 17.26
C LYS A 57 -11.38 1.69 17.72
N ASP A 58 -10.51 2.60 18.15
CA ASP A 58 -10.88 3.92 18.68
C ASP A 58 -10.84 5.02 17.62
N ASP A 59 -10.94 4.65 16.33
CA ASP A 59 -10.90 5.62 15.23
C ASP A 59 -12.21 6.41 15.14
N ARG A 60 -12.20 7.60 15.75
CA ARG A 60 -13.35 8.52 15.75
C ARG A 60 -13.58 9.27 14.43
N TYR A 61 -12.59 9.25 13.53
CA TYR A 61 -12.67 9.98 12.27
C TYR A 61 -13.40 9.19 11.19
N ILE A 62 -13.28 7.85 11.22
CA ILE A 62 -13.90 6.97 10.23
C ILE A 62 -15.42 7.09 10.22
N ALA A 63 -16.05 7.33 11.39
CA ALA A 63 -17.49 7.50 11.53
C ALA A 63 -18.04 8.73 10.79
N ASN A 64 -17.18 9.71 10.45
CA ASN A 64 -17.55 10.91 9.71
C ASN A 64 -17.50 10.72 8.20
N LEU A 65 -17.03 9.57 7.70
CA LEU A 65 -16.94 9.27 6.28
C LEU A 65 -18.17 8.48 5.81
N SER A 66 -18.70 8.85 4.64
CA SER A 66 -19.76 8.08 3.97
C SER A 66 -19.13 6.89 3.22
N LEU A 67 -19.03 5.75 3.89
CA LEU A 67 -18.40 4.57 3.32
C LEU A 67 -19.35 3.79 2.40
N SER A 68 -18.83 3.35 1.25
CA SER A 68 -19.54 2.45 0.33
C SER A 68 -19.84 1.09 0.98
N PRO A 69 -20.95 0.42 0.64
CA PRO A 69 -21.23 -0.97 1.07
C PRO A 69 -20.16 -1.98 0.66
N LYS A 70 -19.32 -1.67 -0.33
CA LYS A 70 -18.17 -2.50 -0.73
C LYS A 70 -17.04 -2.49 0.30
N ILE A 71 -17.07 -1.58 1.29
CA ILE A 71 -16.02 -1.43 2.30
C ILE A 71 -16.42 -2.19 3.56
N GLN A 72 -15.56 -3.10 4.00
CA GLN A 72 -15.65 -3.76 5.30
C GLN A 72 -14.57 -3.20 6.21
N LEU A 73 -14.96 -2.77 7.41
CA LEU A 73 -14.01 -2.36 8.45
C LEU A 73 -13.47 -3.57 9.20
N VAL A 74 -12.17 -3.55 9.49
CA VAL A 74 -11.45 -4.55 10.28
C VAL A 74 -10.56 -3.84 11.29
N GLU A 75 -10.43 -4.38 12.49
CA GLU A 75 -9.56 -3.83 13.52
C GLU A 75 -8.09 -4.10 13.21
N ARG A 76 -7.23 -3.09 13.45
CA ARG A 76 -5.78 -3.19 13.26
C ARG A 76 -5.12 -4.20 14.22
N GLY A 77 -3.93 -4.69 13.87
CA GLY A 77 -2.95 -5.28 14.77
C GLY A 77 -2.05 -4.22 15.42
N GLU A 78 -1.03 -4.65 16.15
CA GLU A 78 -0.03 -3.76 16.77
C GLU A 78 0.89 -3.14 15.73
N THR A 79 1.26 -3.91 14.72
CA THR A 79 2.13 -3.48 13.60
C THR A 79 1.34 -3.34 12.29
N ARG A 80 2.00 -2.73 11.26
CA ARG A 80 1.42 -2.67 9.92
C ARG A 80 1.23 -4.08 9.33
N ALA A 81 2.20 -4.98 9.51
CA ALA A 81 2.13 -6.34 8.99
C ALA A 81 0.97 -7.14 9.64
N GLU A 82 0.79 -7.05 10.95
CA GLU A 82 -0.36 -7.65 11.64
C GLU A 82 -1.69 -7.04 11.19
N SER A 83 -1.74 -5.74 10.96
CA SER A 83 -2.93 -5.06 10.44
C SER A 83 -3.31 -5.59 9.06
N VAL A 84 -2.33 -5.80 8.16
CA VAL A 84 -2.55 -6.43 6.86
C VAL A 84 -3.01 -7.87 7.04
N LEU A 85 -2.40 -8.64 7.93
CA LEU A 85 -2.82 -10.02 8.23
C LEU A 85 -4.27 -10.09 8.74
N ASN A 86 -4.68 -9.16 9.61
CA ASN A 86 -6.06 -9.05 10.06
C ASN A 86 -7.02 -8.79 8.88
N GLY A 87 -6.63 -7.90 7.97
CA GLY A 87 -7.38 -7.63 6.75
C GLY A 87 -7.51 -8.86 5.86
N LEU A 88 -6.42 -9.62 5.67
CA LEU A 88 -6.42 -10.86 4.89
C LEU A 88 -7.30 -11.93 5.54
N ASN A 89 -7.33 -12.02 6.87
CA ASN A 89 -8.17 -12.97 7.61
C ASN A 89 -9.67 -12.72 7.42
N ALA A 90 -10.07 -11.51 7.04
CA ALA A 90 -11.47 -11.15 6.73
C ALA A 90 -11.89 -11.54 5.29
N ILE A 91 -10.97 -12.04 4.47
CA ILE A 91 -11.26 -12.51 3.11
C ILE A 91 -11.55 -14.01 3.16
N CYS A 92 -12.80 -14.39 2.82
CA CYS A 92 -13.25 -15.78 2.91
C CYS A 92 -12.91 -16.60 1.64
N ASP A 93 -12.81 -15.94 0.48
CA ASP A 93 -12.54 -16.62 -0.79
C ASP A 93 -11.04 -16.95 -0.91
N LYS A 94 -10.73 -18.24 -0.87
CA LYS A 94 -9.35 -18.75 -0.96
C LYS A 94 -8.70 -18.56 -2.34
N ASN A 95 -9.52 -18.38 -3.38
CA ASN A 95 -9.04 -18.14 -4.73
C ASN A 95 -8.85 -16.64 -5.04
N ALA A 96 -9.23 -15.77 -4.09
CA ALA A 96 -9.08 -14.34 -4.25
C ALA A 96 -7.61 -13.91 -4.34
N TRP A 97 -7.40 -12.84 -5.08
CA TRP A 97 -6.15 -12.09 -5.09
C TRP A 97 -6.35 -10.77 -4.35
N VAL A 98 -5.29 -10.30 -3.76
CA VAL A 98 -5.32 -9.08 -2.95
C VAL A 98 -4.37 -8.02 -3.51
N LEU A 99 -4.87 -6.79 -3.55
CA LEU A 99 -4.08 -5.58 -3.70
C LEU A 99 -3.91 -4.97 -2.31
N VAL A 100 -2.71 -5.00 -1.75
CA VAL A 100 -2.41 -4.27 -0.51
C VAL A 100 -1.91 -2.87 -0.87
N HIS A 101 -2.60 -1.84 -0.39
CA HIS A 101 -2.29 -0.46 -0.76
C HIS A 101 -2.25 0.47 0.45
N ASP A 102 -1.33 1.42 0.43
CA ASP A 102 -1.19 2.43 1.50
C ASP A 102 -2.30 3.48 1.39
N ALA A 103 -3.05 3.71 2.47
CA ALA A 103 -4.10 4.73 2.57
C ALA A 103 -3.62 6.18 2.29
N ALA A 104 -2.32 6.39 2.32
CA ALA A 104 -1.67 7.70 2.09
C ALA A 104 -1.02 7.83 0.69
N ARG A 105 -1.48 7.07 -0.31
CA ARG A 105 -1.09 7.22 -1.72
C ARG A 105 -2.31 7.59 -2.57
N PRO A 106 -2.75 8.85 -2.51
CA PRO A 106 -4.00 9.27 -3.16
C PRO A 106 -3.90 9.41 -4.68
N CYS A 107 -2.68 9.36 -5.25
CA CYS A 107 -2.44 9.62 -6.67
C CYS A 107 -2.32 8.35 -7.54
N LEU A 108 -2.71 7.18 -7.01
CA LEU A 108 -2.80 5.95 -7.79
C LEU A 108 -3.75 6.16 -8.99
N GLN A 109 -3.51 5.45 -10.09
CA GLN A 109 -4.40 5.45 -11.25
C GLN A 109 -4.86 4.04 -11.59
N HIS A 110 -6.00 3.93 -12.32
CA HIS A 110 -6.51 2.64 -12.78
C HIS A 110 -5.50 1.88 -13.64
N THR A 111 -4.76 2.60 -14.49
CA THR A 111 -3.69 2.00 -15.32
C THR A 111 -2.58 1.32 -14.52
N ASP A 112 -2.31 1.78 -13.29
CA ASP A 112 -1.35 1.13 -12.41
C ASP A 112 -1.91 -0.20 -11.87
N ILE A 113 -3.21 -0.19 -11.54
CA ILE A 113 -3.95 -1.40 -11.11
C ILE A 113 -3.99 -2.40 -12.27
N ASP A 114 -4.38 -1.96 -13.48
CA ASP A 114 -4.47 -2.82 -14.67
C ASP A 114 -3.16 -3.54 -14.96
N LYS A 115 -2.01 -2.83 -14.84
CA LYS A 115 -0.68 -3.44 -15.02
C LYS A 115 -0.42 -4.57 -14.02
N LEU A 116 -0.81 -4.40 -12.76
CA LEU A 116 -0.65 -5.44 -11.75
C LEU A 116 -1.59 -6.62 -12.03
N LEU A 117 -2.86 -6.34 -12.38
CA LEU A 117 -3.84 -7.37 -12.68
C LEU A 117 -3.50 -8.20 -13.93
N ALA A 118 -2.67 -7.66 -14.83
CA ALA A 118 -2.18 -8.37 -16.01
C ALA A 118 -1.12 -9.44 -15.66
N ILE A 119 -0.56 -9.42 -14.45
CA ILE A 119 0.37 -10.46 -14.00
C ILE A 119 -0.41 -11.72 -13.66
N ASP A 120 -0.12 -12.79 -14.38
CA ASP A 120 -0.71 -14.13 -14.19
C ASP A 120 0.36 -15.12 -13.75
N ASP A 121 0.99 -14.82 -12.61
CA ASP A 121 2.07 -15.60 -12.03
C ASP A 121 1.90 -15.63 -10.49
N GLU A 122 1.97 -16.82 -9.91
CA GLU A 122 1.83 -17.04 -8.46
C GLU A 122 2.88 -16.31 -7.61
N GLN A 123 4.00 -15.89 -8.23
CA GLN A 123 5.00 -15.06 -7.56
C GLN A 123 4.42 -13.71 -7.11
N GLY A 124 3.36 -13.26 -7.77
CA GLY A 124 2.77 -11.95 -7.54
C GLY A 124 3.63 -10.81 -8.08
N ALA A 125 3.23 -9.58 -7.78
CA ALA A 125 3.91 -8.39 -8.30
C ALA A 125 3.74 -7.19 -7.37
N ILE A 126 4.65 -6.23 -7.51
CA ILE A 126 4.53 -4.93 -6.85
C ILE A 126 4.76 -3.79 -7.85
N LEU A 127 4.12 -2.65 -7.61
CA LEU A 127 4.55 -1.42 -8.27
C LEU A 127 5.89 -0.98 -7.71
N ALA A 128 6.77 -0.55 -8.59
CA ALA A 128 8.05 0.01 -8.20
C ALA A 128 8.56 1.00 -9.26
N ILE A 129 9.46 1.90 -8.88
CA ILE A 129 10.14 2.80 -9.81
C ILE A 129 11.65 2.63 -9.72
N PRO A 130 12.40 2.69 -10.85
CA PRO A 130 13.85 2.65 -10.82
C PRO A 130 14.41 3.81 -9.99
N VAL A 131 15.50 3.57 -9.30
CA VAL A 131 16.23 4.63 -8.60
C VAL A 131 16.89 5.57 -9.61
N THR A 132 16.62 6.87 -9.49
CA THR A 132 17.17 7.91 -10.39
C THR A 132 18.44 8.55 -9.86
N ASP A 133 18.54 8.76 -8.55
CA ASP A 133 19.69 9.40 -7.92
C ASP A 133 20.80 8.39 -7.59
N THR A 134 22.01 8.91 -7.40
CA THR A 134 23.13 8.09 -6.93
C THR A 134 22.91 7.67 -5.47
N ILE A 135 22.89 6.37 -5.20
CA ILE A 135 22.69 5.80 -3.86
C ILE A 135 24.03 5.62 -3.16
N LYS A 136 24.11 6.13 -1.95
CA LYS A 136 25.26 5.96 -1.05
C LYS A 136 24.86 5.10 0.14
N ARG A 137 25.62 4.06 0.43
CA ARG A 137 25.54 3.34 1.71
C ARG A 137 26.43 4.05 2.72
N SER A 138 25.90 4.30 3.91
CA SER A 138 26.64 4.93 4.99
C SER A 138 26.91 3.97 6.15
N ASP A 139 27.89 4.30 7.00
CA ASP A 139 28.04 3.74 8.33
C ASP A 139 27.10 4.44 9.35
N ASN A 140 27.15 3.99 10.61
CA ASN A 140 26.35 4.55 11.72
C ASN A 140 26.76 6.00 12.08
N GLN A 141 27.90 6.51 11.56
CA GLN A 141 28.38 7.87 11.74
C GLN A 141 28.06 8.78 10.55
N GLN A 142 27.18 8.32 9.64
CA GLN A 142 26.76 9.02 8.42
C GLN A 142 27.91 9.30 7.43
N ARG A 143 28.97 8.49 7.42
CA ARG A 143 30.04 8.57 6.45
C ARG A 143 29.80 7.58 5.31
N ILE A 144 30.12 7.96 4.08
CA ILE A 144 29.95 7.12 2.89
C ILE A 144 30.89 5.92 3.00
N VAL A 145 30.32 4.70 2.91
CA VAL A 145 31.05 3.44 2.82
C VAL A 145 31.24 3.05 1.35
N VAL A 146 30.16 3.12 0.55
CA VAL A 146 30.17 2.71 -0.85
C VAL A 146 29.09 3.43 -1.65
N THR A 147 29.32 3.56 -2.95
CA THR A 147 28.29 3.94 -3.93
C THR A 147 27.68 2.66 -4.50
N GLU A 148 26.37 2.52 -4.37
CA GLU A 148 25.65 1.36 -4.90
C GLU A 148 25.44 1.50 -6.41
N ASP A 149 25.50 0.37 -7.12
CA ASP A 149 25.05 0.32 -8.50
C ASP A 149 23.52 0.41 -8.55
N ARG A 150 23.01 1.54 -9.01
CA ARG A 150 21.57 1.79 -9.07
C ARG A 150 20.84 1.10 -10.22
N SER A 151 21.56 0.49 -11.16
CA SER A 151 20.97 -0.13 -12.36
C SER A 151 19.96 -1.24 -12.03
N LEU A 152 20.12 -1.88 -10.87
CA LEU A 152 19.23 -2.93 -10.37
C LEU A 152 18.44 -2.51 -9.11
N LEU A 153 18.47 -1.24 -8.74
CA LEU A 153 17.77 -0.75 -7.56
C LEU A 153 16.42 -0.12 -7.92
N TRP A 154 15.38 -0.53 -7.19
CA TRP A 154 14.02 -0.05 -7.35
C TRP A 154 13.46 0.44 -6.02
N GLN A 155 12.65 1.47 -6.06
CA GLN A 155 11.87 1.95 -4.92
C GLN A 155 10.50 1.29 -4.95
N ALA A 156 10.23 0.42 -3.98
CA ALA A 156 8.95 -0.26 -3.86
C ALA A 156 7.81 0.73 -3.61
N GLN A 157 6.72 0.53 -4.30
CA GLN A 157 5.47 1.25 -4.12
C GLN A 157 4.34 0.26 -3.76
N THR A 158 3.16 0.78 -3.55
CA THR A 158 1.92 0.00 -3.49
C THR A 158 0.94 0.52 -4.57
N PRO A 159 0.00 -0.32 -5.07
CA PRO A 159 -0.38 -1.64 -4.56
C PRO A 159 0.68 -2.71 -4.75
N GLN A 160 0.63 -3.72 -3.87
CA GLN A 160 1.34 -4.99 -3.98
C GLN A 160 0.30 -6.10 -4.17
N PHE A 161 0.49 -7.00 -5.13
CA PHE A 161 -0.51 -7.89 -5.66
C PHE A 161 -0.13 -9.36 -5.53
N PHE A 162 -0.89 -10.12 -4.75
CA PHE A 162 -0.59 -11.52 -4.41
C PHE A 162 -1.86 -12.36 -4.29
N GLN A 163 -1.73 -13.68 -4.36
CA GLN A 163 -2.77 -14.60 -3.91
C GLN A 163 -2.98 -14.45 -2.41
N VAL A 164 -4.24 -14.37 -1.97
CA VAL A 164 -4.60 -14.15 -0.56
C VAL A 164 -3.98 -15.22 0.35
N GLU A 165 -4.15 -16.51 0.03
CA GLU A 165 -3.67 -17.59 0.88
C GLU A 165 -2.12 -17.64 0.95
N CYS A 166 -1.43 -17.35 -0.16
CA CYS A 166 0.03 -17.29 -0.18
C CYS A 166 0.56 -16.16 0.70
N LEU A 167 0.04 -14.94 0.53
CA LEU A 167 0.46 -13.79 1.33
C LEU A 167 0.10 -13.98 2.81
N LYS A 168 -1.08 -14.52 3.11
CA LYS A 168 -1.53 -14.81 4.48
C LYS A 168 -0.57 -15.78 5.19
N LYS A 169 -0.20 -16.87 4.50
CA LYS A 169 0.76 -17.85 5.03
C LYS A 169 2.15 -17.22 5.22
N ALA A 170 2.64 -16.46 4.23
CA ALA A 170 3.94 -15.79 4.29
C ALA A 170 4.02 -14.82 5.48
N LEU A 171 3.04 -13.91 5.63
CA LEU A 171 2.96 -12.96 6.74
C LEU A 171 2.86 -13.66 8.09
N SER A 172 1.97 -14.65 8.21
CA SER A 172 1.80 -15.39 9.47
C SER A 172 3.10 -16.08 9.91
N THR A 173 3.78 -16.76 8.98
CA THR A 173 5.06 -17.43 9.27
C THR A 173 6.16 -16.42 9.66
N ALA A 174 6.28 -15.33 8.92
CA ALA A 174 7.28 -14.30 9.17
C ALA A 174 7.08 -13.63 10.55
N LEU A 175 5.84 -13.31 10.91
CA LEU A 175 5.50 -12.74 12.22
C LEU A 175 5.78 -13.72 13.36
N GLN A 176 5.44 -15.03 13.22
CA GLN A 176 5.77 -16.05 14.21
C GLN A 176 7.26 -16.22 14.42
N GLN A 177 8.07 -16.00 13.38
CA GLN A 177 9.53 -16.04 13.44
C GLN A 177 10.15 -14.75 13.96
N GLY A 178 9.36 -13.72 14.25
CA GLY A 178 9.85 -12.41 14.70
C GLY A 178 10.62 -11.63 13.62
N LEU A 179 10.39 -11.93 12.34
CA LEU A 179 11.05 -11.25 11.25
C LEU A 179 10.51 -9.82 11.08
N GLN A 180 11.40 -8.91 10.76
CA GLN A 180 11.02 -7.53 10.47
C GLN A 180 10.46 -7.44 9.04
N ILE A 181 9.15 -7.26 8.92
CA ILE A 181 8.46 -7.13 7.64
C ILE A 181 8.25 -5.64 7.35
N THR A 182 8.80 -5.17 6.25
CA THR A 182 8.69 -3.77 5.79
C THR A 182 7.51 -3.54 4.87
N ASP A 183 7.20 -4.53 4.03
CA ASP A 183 6.08 -4.55 3.08
C ASP A 183 5.66 -6.01 2.79
N GLU A 184 4.66 -6.21 1.94
CA GLU A 184 4.14 -7.54 1.62
C GLU A 184 5.15 -8.37 0.81
N ALA A 185 5.90 -7.70 -0.10
CA ALA A 185 6.93 -8.35 -0.89
C ALA A 185 8.00 -8.98 0.00
N SER A 186 8.46 -8.29 1.05
CA SER A 186 9.48 -8.82 1.96
C SER A 186 9.00 -10.11 2.68
N ALA A 187 7.72 -10.22 3.01
CA ALA A 187 7.17 -11.46 3.56
C ALA A 187 7.15 -12.59 2.53
N MET A 188 6.79 -12.28 1.28
CA MET A 188 6.80 -13.24 0.18
C MET A 188 8.24 -13.71 -0.14
N GLU A 189 9.21 -12.80 -0.13
CA GLU A 189 10.64 -13.12 -0.31
C GLU A 189 11.15 -14.09 0.78
N HIS A 190 10.81 -13.84 2.05
CA HIS A 190 11.13 -14.75 3.15
C HIS A 190 10.48 -16.13 2.97
N ALA A 191 9.33 -16.21 2.32
CA ALA A 191 8.66 -17.47 2.00
C ALA A 191 9.21 -18.15 0.72
N GLY A 192 10.24 -17.56 0.06
CA GLY A 192 10.90 -18.11 -1.11
C GLY A 192 10.33 -17.67 -2.46
N PHE A 193 9.35 -16.77 -2.48
CA PHE A 193 8.82 -16.17 -3.70
C PHE A 193 9.73 -15.08 -4.26
N ARG A 194 9.56 -14.76 -5.55
CA ARG A 194 10.29 -13.68 -6.24
C ARG A 194 9.30 -12.79 -6.98
N PRO A 195 8.62 -11.85 -6.28
CA PRO A 195 7.63 -10.99 -6.88
C PRO A 195 8.15 -10.17 -8.07
N HIS A 196 7.32 -9.99 -9.08
CA HIS A 196 7.66 -9.18 -10.25
C HIS A 196 7.65 -7.69 -9.89
N LEU A 197 8.59 -6.93 -10.48
CA LEU A 197 8.60 -5.47 -10.45
C LEU A 197 7.80 -4.94 -11.65
N VAL A 198 6.69 -4.27 -11.38
CA VAL A 198 5.87 -3.60 -12.39
C VAL A 198 6.15 -2.11 -12.35
N ALA A 199 6.48 -1.51 -13.50
CA ALA A 199 6.80 -0.10 -13.57
C ALA A 199 5.62 0.77 -13.15
N GLY A 200 5.76 1.38 -11.98
CA GLY A 200 4.88 2.38 -11.41
C GLY A 200 5.20 3.79 -11.92
N ARG A 201 4.62 4.78 -11.25
CA ARG A 201 4.79 6.19 -11.60
C ARG A 201 5.37 6.97 -10.41
N SER A 202 6.20 7.97 -10.70
CA SER A 202 6.79 8.85 -9.68
C SER A 202 5.74 9.69 -8.94
N ASP A 203 4.61 9.98 -9.58
CA ASP A 203 3.50 10.72 -8.98
C ASP A 203 2.57 9.86 -8.09
N ASN A 204 2.74 8.51 -8.05
CA ASN A 204 2.12 7.66 -7.05
C ASN A 204 2.86 7.78 -5.71
N LEU A 205 3.00 9.02 -5.24
CA LEU A 205 3.76 9.31 -4.01
C LEU A 205 3.03 8.86 -2.74
N LYS A 206 3.80 8.54 -1.72
CA LYS A 206 3.29 8.31 -0.36
C LYS A 206 3.39 9.60 0.45
N VAL A 207 2.25 10.18 0.81
CA VAL A 207 2.22 11.35 1.69
C VAL A 207 2.73 10.97 3.08
N THR A 208 3.89 11.53 3.45
CA THR A 208 4.58 11.22 4.71
C THR A 208 4.96 12.45 5.50
N ARG A 209 5.15 13.59 4.83
CA ARG A 209 5.53 14.88 5.39
C ARG A 209 4.56 15.97 4.91
N PRO A 210 4.49 17.13 5.59
CA PRO A 210 3.59 18.22 5.20
C PRO A 210 3.78 18.69 3.75
N GLU A 211 5.01 18.77 3.26
CA GLU A 211 5.33 19.17 1.90
C GLU A 211 4.78 18.23 0.83
N ASP A 212 4.59 16.94 1.16
CA ASP A 212 4.03 15.95 0.24
C ASP A 212 2.57 16.23 -0.10
N LEU A 213 1.83 16.97 0.77
CA LEU A 213 0.43 17.34 0.50
C LEU A 213 0.31 18.25 -0.71
N ALA A 214 1.14 19.30 -0.78
CA ALA A 214 1.13 20.22 -1.91
C ALA A 214 1.48 19.50 -3.22
N LEU A 215 2.41 18.54 -3.17
CA LEU A 215 2.79 17.74 -4.33
C LEU A 215 1.65 16.79 -4.74
N ALA A 216 0.96 16.17 -3.78
CA ALA A 216 -0.21 15.35 -4.06
C ALA A 216 -1.35 16.17 -4.68
N GLU A 217 -1.59 17.40 -4.18
CA GLU A 217 -2.59 18.32 -4.74
C GLU A 217 -2.28 18.66 -6.20
N PHE A 218 -1.03 18.99 -6.49
CA PHE A 218 -0.58 19.25 -7.85
C PHE A 218 -0.84 18.06 -8.79
N TYR A 219 -0.47 16.85 -8.38
CA TYR A 219 -0.67 15.66 -9.20
C TYR A 219 -2.14 15.31 -9.41
N LEU A 220 -2.97 15.39 -8.36
CA LEU A 220 -4.40 15.12 -8.46
C LEU A 220 -5.12 16.14 -9.36
N THR A 221 -4.68 17.40 -9.36
CA THR A 221 -5.24 18.44 -10.23
C THR A 221 -4.84 18.21 -11.68
N ARG A 222 -3.57 17.90 -11.94
CA ARG A 222 -3.05 17.63 -13.29
C ARG A 222 -3.71 16.41 -13.93
N ASN A 223 -3.97 15.35 -13.16
CA ASN A 223 -4.55 14.10 -13.66
C ASN A 223 -6.06 14.21 -14.00
N LYS A 224 -6.70 15.37 -13.72
CA LYS A 224 -8.10 15.65 -14.10
C LYS A 224 -8.21 16.39 -15.43
N LEU A 225 -7.09 16.88 -15.98
CA LEU A 225 -6.97 17.55 -17.29
C LEU A 225 -6.68 16.53 -18.39
#